data_0d5bb82ccf7b08faf3e2b09e35ec99bd
#
_entry.id   0d5bb82ccf7b08faf3e2b09e35ec99bd
#
_cell.length_a   1.000
_cell.length_b   1.000
_cell.length_c   1.000
_cell.angle_alpha   90.00
_cell.angle_beta   90.00
_cell.angle_gamma   90.00
#
_symmetry.space_group_name_H-M   'P 1'
#
loop_
_entity.id
_entity.type
_entity.pdbx_description
1 polymer ?
#
loop_
_entity_poly.entity_id
_entity_poly.type
_entity_poly.pdbx_seq_one_letter_code
_entity_poly.pdbx_strand_id
1 'polypeptide(L)'
;MSNKLFDVIDFEASSLGAHSYPIELGWTNGSNVHSVLIKPIPEWTDWSDYAEQHIHHISREQLEAEGVSPAEALAMINADFGAGYLWCDGGHYDAWWLQRLEEAAGFAASFRLGDIFHMLNAHHGVSGDRFVTAKTQIIMAETLLDKVQIPLMQPHRAGYDAMMIKKALYSAIGYY
;
A
#
# COMPACT_ATOMS: atom_id res chain seq x y z
N MET A 1 -8.64 25.81 -4.97
CA MET A 1 -8.50 24.58 -5.78
C MET A 1 -8.10 23.49 -4.82
N SER A 2 -8.88 22.42 -4.71
CA SER A 2 -8.60 21.31 -3.78
C SER A 2 -7.31 20.64 -4.20
N ASN A 3 -6.29 20.69 -3.35
CA ASN A 3 -5.06 19.92 -3.48
C ASN A 3 -5.36 18.42 -3.26
N LYS A 4 -6.09 17.79 -4.16
CA LYS A 4 -6.14 16.33 -4.25
C LYS A 4 -4.85 15.86 -4.92
N LEU A 5 -3.77 15.97 -4.19
CA LEU A 5 -2.48 15.44 -4.59
C LEU A 5 -2.43 14.02 -4.05
N PHE A 6 -2.22 13.09 -4.90
CA PHE A 6 -1.79 11.70 -4.76
C PHE A 6 -2.11 11.04 -3.40
N ASP A 7 -3.25 10.36 -3.32
CA ASP A 7 -3.47 9.41 -2.25
C ASP A 7 -2.80 8.08 -2.59
N VAL A 8 -2.30 7.42 -1.58
CA VAL A 8 -1.45 6.23 -1.67
C VAL A 8 -2.17 5.05 -1.03
N ILE A 9 -1.95 3.88 -1.57
CA ILE A 9 -2.37 2.58 -1.05
C ILE A 9 -1.14 1.69 -0.90
N ASP A 10 -1.15 0.85 0.12
CA ASP A 10 -0.14 -0.17 0.36
C ASP A 10 -0.78 -1.45 0.91
N PHE A 11 -0.10 -2.58 0.75
CA PHE A 11 -0.54 -3.89 1.22
C PHE A 11 0.56 -4.58 2.02
N GLU A 12 0.17 -5.16 3.16
CA GLU A 12 0.92 -6.29 3.71
C GLU A 12 0.31 -7.59 3.18
N ALA A 13 1.14 -8.59 2.99
CA ALA A 13 0.72 -9.86 2.43
C ALA A 13 1.26 -11.06 3.19
N SER A 14 0.59 -12.20 3.04
CA SER A 14 0.94 -13.48 3.67
C SER A 14 2.33 -13.98 3.29
N SER A 15 2.78 -13.66 2.08
CA SER A 15 4.09 -14.00 1.53
C SER A 15 4.36 -13.24 0.23
N LEU A 16 5.49 -13.51 -0.44
CA LEU A 16 5.79 -13.09 -1.82
C LEU A 16 5.59 -14.23 -2.83
N GLY A 17 4.97 -15.33 -2.42
CA GLY A 17 4.73 -16.51 -3.27
C GLY A 17 3.57 -16.31 -4.25
N ALA A 18 3.48 -17.21 -5.22
CA ALA A 18 2.43 -17.19 -6.25
C ALA A 18 0.99 -17.41 -5.70
N HIS A 19 0.86 -17.83 -4.46
CA HIS A 19 -0.43 -18.02 -3.78
C HIS A 19 -0.66 -17.04 -2.64
N SER A 20 0.21 -16.00 -2.54
CA SER A 20 0.09 -14.96 -1.54
C SER A 20 -1.23 -14.19 -1.66
N TYR A 21 -1.68 -13.65 -0.56
CA TYR A 21 -2.91 -12.88 -0.44
C TYR A 21 -2.72 -11.69 0.50
N PRO A 22 -3.51 -10.63 0.36
CA PRO A 22 -3.39 -9.47 1.22
C PRO A 22 -3.92 -9.78 2.63
N ILE A 23 -3.19 -9.31 3.64
CA ILE A 23 -3.52 -9.46 5.07
C ILE A 23 -3.76 -8.13 5.77
N GLU A 24 -3.24 -7.05 5.24
CA GLU A 24 -3.56 -5.69 5.67
C GLU A 24 -3.66 -4.79 4.44
N LEU A 25 -4.60 -3.86 4.48
CA LEU A 25 -4.79 -2.80 3.50
C LEU A 25 -4.61 -1.47 4.20
N GLY A 26 -3.71 -0.63 3.71
CA GLY A 26 -3.48 0.72 4.21
C GLY A 26 -3.67 1.76 3.12
N TRP A 27 -4.25 2.92 3.45
CA TRP A 27 -4.37 4.00 2.48
C TRP A 27 -4.39 5.37 3.12
N THR A 28 -4.06 6.38 2.33
CA THR A 28 -4.23 7.78 2.72
C THR A 28 -5.44 8.38 2.02
N ASN A 29 -6.18 9.24 2.73
CA ASN A 29 -7.24 10.07 2.16
C ASN A 29 -7.01 11.52 2.62
N GLY A 30 -6.40 12.33 1.77
CA GLY A 30 -5.93 13.66 2.14
C GLY A 30 -4.83 13.57 3.23
N SER A 31 -5.11 14.09 4.43
CA SER A 31 -4.21 14.02 5.59
C SER A 31 -4.48 12.82 6.51
N ASN A 32 -5.54 12.07 6.26
CA ASN A 32 -5.89 10.93 7.08
C ASN A 32 -5.16 9.66 6.59
N VAL A 33 -4.88 8.78 7.53
CA VAL A 33 -4.31 7.46 7.27
C VAL A 33 -5.29 6.42 7.80
N HIS A 34 -5.55 5.43 7.00
CA HIS A 34 -6.44 4.31 7.31
C HIS A 34 -5.68 3.01 7.17
N SER A 35 -6.05 2.03 7.97
CA SER A 35 -5.54 0.67 7.87
C SER A 35 -6.60 -0.30 8.36
N VAL A 36 -6.68 -1.47 7.73
CA VAL A 36 -7.59 -2.54 8.09
C VAL A 36 -6.94 -3.90 7.87
N LEU A 37 -7.03 -4.77 8.87
CA LEU A 37 -6.64 -6.17 8.76
C LEU A 37 -7.70 -6.95 7.99
N ILE A 38 -7.24 -7.86 7.13
CA ILE A 38 -8.11 -8.67 6.27
C ILE A 38 -8.12 -10.10 6.78
N LYS A 39 -9.30 -10.58 7.15
CA LYS A 39 -9.50 -11.97 7.58
C LYS A 39 -9.34 -12.90 6.38
N PRO A 40 -8.45 -13.92 6.46
CA PRO A 40 -8.26 -14.87 5.38
C PRO A 40 -9.56 -15.67 5.11
N ILE A 41 -9.85 -15.91 3.84
CA ILE A 41 -10.86 -16.90 3.44
C ILE A 41 -10.27 -18.32 3.52
N PRO A 42 -11.09 -19.39 3.57
CA PRO A 42 -10.57 -20.77 3.70
C PRO A 42 -9.58 -21.20 2.64
N GLU A 43 -9.67 -20.65 1.43
CA GLU A 43 -8.78 -20.94 0.31
C GLU A 43 -7.41 -20.24 0.43
N TRP A 44 -7.27 -19.25 1.30
CA TRP A 44 -6.03 -18.49 1.52
C TRP A 44 -5.16 -19.19 2.56
N THR A 45 -4.37 -20.15 2.11
CA THR A 45 -3.54 -21.01 2.98
C THR A 45 -2.04 -20.71 2.94
N ASP A 46 -1.58 -19.94 1.95
CA ASP A 46 -0.16 -19.57 1.83
C ASP A 46 0.27 -18.66 2.97
N TRP A 47 1.41 -18.95 3.59
CA TRP A 47 1.90 -18.19 4.75
C TRP A 47 3.42 -18.23 4.85
N SER A 48 4.00 -17.14 5.25
CA SER A 48 5.43 -17.03 5.52
C SER A 48 5.69 -16.69 7.00
N ASP A 49 6.14 -17.68 7.76
CA ASP A 49 6.56 -17.47 9.16
C ASP A 49 7.68 -16.42 9.26
N TYR A 50 8.52 -16.33 8.21
CA TYR A 50 9.57 -15.31 8.16
C TYR A 50 8.96 -13.90 8.05
N ALA A 51 7.98 -13.70 7.20
CA ALA A 51 7.31 -12.40 7.04
C ALA A 51 6.57 -11.99 8.34
N GLU A 52 5.88 -12.94 8.97
CA GLU A 52 5.25 -12.71 10.28
C GLU A 52 6.27 -12.29 11.34
N GLN A 53 7.37 -13.03 11.47
CA GLN A 53 8.34 -12.81 12.56
C GLN A 53 9.25 -11.61 12.34
N HIS A 54 9.54 -11.23 11.09
CA HIS A 54 10.61 -10.28 10.78
C HIS A 54 10.17 -9.07 9.95
N ILE A 55 8.96 -9.11 9.36
CA ILE A 55 8.48 -8.03 8.47
C ILE A 55 7.27 -7.34 9.11
N HIS A 56 6.07 -7.85 8.87
CA HIS A 56 4.82 -7.18 9.25
C HIS A 56 4.36 -7.45 10.69
N HIS A 57 4.84 -8.50 11.34
CA HIS A 57 4.48 -8.90 12.72
C HIS A 57 2.97 -9.11 12.96
N ILE A 58 2.23 -9.48 11.93
CA ILE A 58 0.81 -9.78 12.00
C ILE A 58 0.66 -11.29 12.01
N SER A 59 0.03 -11.87 13.03
CA SER A 59 -0.20 -13.31 13.10
C SER A 59 -1.53 -13.72 12.46
N ARG A 60 -1.66 -15.00 12.09
CA ARG A 60 -2.92 -15.55 11.58
C ARG A 60 -4.02 -15.47 12.61
N GLU A 61 -3.71 -15.69 13.88
CA GLU A 61 -4.66 -15.57 14.99
C GLU A 61 -5.17 -14.14 15.12
N GLN A 62 -4.31 -13.15 14.92
CA GLN A 62 -4.72 -11.74 14.90
C GLN A 62 -5.66 -11.44 13.73
N LEU A 63 -5.38 -11.95 12.54
CA LEU A 63 -6.26 -11.78 11.38
C LEU A 63 -7.64 -12.41 11.61
N GLU A 64 -7.68 -13.57 12.26
CA GLU A 64 -8.95 -14.23 12.60
C GLU A 64 -9.77 -13.46 13.65
N ALA A 65 -9.09 -12.84 14.62
CA ALA A 65 -9.71 -12.13 15.72
C ALA A 65 -10.14 -10.69 15.37
N GLU A 66 -9.32 -9.98 14.61
CA GLU A 66 -9.43 -8.52 14.39
C GLU A 66 -9.73 -8.17 12.93
N GLY A 67 -9.45 -9.08 11.99
CA GLY A 67 -9.63 -8.83 10.57
C GLY A 67 -11.10 -8.77 10.16
N VAL A 68 -11.39 -7.89 9.21
CA VAL A 68 -12.69 -7.83 8.52
C VAL A 68 -12.67 -8.74 7.29
N SER A 69 -13.85 -9.07 6.77
CA SER A 69 -13.93 -9.85 5.52
C SER A 69 -13.29 -9.08 4.33
N PRO A 70 -12.81 -9.78 3.30
CA PRO A 70 -12.34 -9.13 2.07
C PRO A 70 -13.33 -8.14 1.47
N ALA A 71 -14.63 -8.48 1.52
CA ALA A 71 -15.70 -7.62 1.02
C ALA A 71 -15.83 -6.33 1.84
N GLU A 72 -15.75 -6.41 3.17
CA GLU A 72 -15.77 -5.24 4.04
C GLU A 72 -14.52 -4.36 3.84
N ALA A 73 -13.31 -4.95 3.77
CA ALA A 73 -12.09 -4.21 3.52
C ALA A 73 -12.13 -3.42 2.20
N LEU A 74 -12.56 -4.07 1.12
CA LEU A 74 -12.70 -3.42 -0.18
C LEU A 74 -13.82 -2.37 -0.20
N ALA A 75 -14.92 -2.60 0.51
CA ALA A 75 -16.00 -1.63 0.64
C ALA A 75 -15.56 -0.38 1.39
N MET A 76 -14.73 -0.50 2.44
CA MET A 76 -14.20 0.63 3.21
C MET A 76 -13.39 1.58 2.32
N ILE A 77 -12.43 1.07 1.56
CA ILE A 77 -11.62 1.91 0.68
C ILE A 77 -12.45 2.44 -0.51
N ASN A 78 -13.37 1.67 -1.06
CA ASN A 78 -14.27 2.13 -2.11
C ASN A 78 -15.20 3.29 -1.65
N ALA A 79 -15.54 3.33 -0.36
CA ALA A 79 -16.32 4.44 0.21
C ALA A 79 -15.55 5.76 0.24
N ASP A 80 -14.23 5.71 0.40
CA ASP A 80 -13.35 6.88 0.42
C ASP A 80 -13.04 7.40 -0.99
N PHE A 81 -13.03 6.51 -1.99
CA PHE A 81 -12.61 6.84 -3.35
C PHE A 81 -13.65 6.42 -4.38
N GLY A 82 -13.98 7.39 -5.27
CA GLY A 82 -14.66 7.11 -6.51
C GLY A 82 -13.67 6.70 -7.62
N ALA A 83 -14.06 6.89 -8.88
CA ALA A 83 -13.16 6.65 -10.02
C ALA A 83 -11.94 7.57 -9.95
N GLY A 84 -10.74 6.99 -9.94
CA GLY A 84 -9.47 7.72 -9.86
C GLY A 84 -8.29 6.78 -9.72
N TYR A 85 -7.15 7.33 -9.35
CA TYR A 85 -5.93 6.56 -9.09
C TYR A 85 -5.55 6.63 -7.62
N LEU A 86 -5.21 5.49 -7.05
CA LEU A 86 -4.42 5.37 -5.83
C LEU A 86 -3.02 4.90 -6.22
N TRP A 87 -2.02 5.54 -5.66
CA TRP A 87 -0.63 5.29 -6.04
C TRP A 87 0.01 4.29 -5.10
N CYS A 88 0.81 3.38 -5.65
CA CYS A 88 1.52 2.34 -4.90
C CYS A 88 2.95 2.18 -5.41
N ASP A 89 3.83 1.59 -4.62
CA ASP A 89 5.23 1.34 -4.97
C ASP A 89 5.56 -0.15 -5.21
N GLY A 90 4.71 -1.06 -4.76
CA GLY A 90 4.88 -2.51 -4.92
C GLY A 90 4.61 -3.04 -6.34
N GLY A 91 4.14 -2.18 -7.25
CA GLY A 91 4.00 -2.48 -8.67
C GLY A 91 3.09 -3.68 -8.94
N HIS A 92 3.67 -4.77 -9.48
CA HIS A 92 2.89 -5.96 -9.82
C HIS A 92 2.40 -6.76 -8.61
N TYR A 93 3.05 -6.64 -7.45
CA TYR A 93 2.59 -7.28 -6.22
C TYR A 93 1.31 -6.64 -5.71
N ASP A 94 1.26 -5.31 -5.63
CA ASP A 94 0.03 -4.61 -5.20
C ASP A 94 -1.13 -4.88 -6.16
N ALA A 95 -0.86 -4.89 -7.46
CA ALA A 95 -1.86 -5.24 -8.45
C ALA A 95 -2.37 -6.68 -8.29
N TRP A 96 -1.47 -7.63 -7.97
CA TRP A 96 -1.81 -9.01 -7.69
C TRP A 96 -2.66 -9.14 -6.42
N TRP A 97 -2.27 -8.49 -5.34
CA TRP A 97 -3.00 -8.56 -4.08
C TRP A 97 -4.34 -7.83 -4.15
N LEU A 98 -4.44 -6.72 -4.88
CA LEU A 98 -5.74 -6.08 -5.16
C LEU A 98 -6.65 -7.02 -5.94
N GLN A 99 -6.16 -7.70 -6.98
CA GLN A 99 -6.93 -8.68 -7.72
C GLN A 99 -7.43 -9.81 -6.81
N ARG A 100 -6.57 -10.35 -5.94
CA ARG A 100 -6.95 -11.38 -4.96
C ARG A 100 -8.04 -10.89 -4.00
N LEU A 101 -7.95 -9.62 -3.58
CA LEU A 101 -8.96 -8.99 -2.74
C LEU A 101 -10.31 -8.86 -3.47
N GLU A 102 -10.30 -8.40 -4.72
CA GLU A 102 -11.50 -8.28 -5.56
C GLU A 102 -12.17 -9.63 -5.82
N GLU A 103 -11.39 -10.66 -6.13
CA GLU A 103 -11.87 -12.02 -6.32
C GLU A 103 -12.59 -12.56 -5.06
N ALA A 104 -11.97 -12.36 -3.88
CA ALA A 104 -12.54 -12.79 -2.61
C ALA A 104 -13.73 -11.94 -2.16
N ALA A 105 -13.72 -10.65 -2.50
CA ALA A 105 -14.82 -9.73 -2.21
C ALA A 105 -16.04 -9.94 -3.11
N GLY A 106 -15.85 -10.45 -4.33
CA GLY A 106 -16.90 -10.64 -5.32
C GLY A 106 -17.30 -9.37 -6.09
N PHE A 107 -16.52 -8.28 -5.95
CA PHE A 107 -16.70 -7.03 -6.69
C PHE A 107 -15.38 -6.30 -6.86
N ALA A 108 -15.31 -5.34 -7.78
CA ALA A 108 -14.10 -4.61 -8.13
C ALA A 108 -13.88 -3.36 -7.27
N ALA A 109 -12.63 -2.94 -7.19
CA ALA A 109 -12.26 -1.62 -6.69
C ALA A 109 -12.88 -0.51 -7.55
N SER A 110 -13.28 0.59 -6.90
CA SER A 110 -13.80 1.78 -7.60
C SER A 110 -12.69 2.65 -8.20
N PHE A 111 -11.44 2.39 -7.82
CA PHE A 111 -10.22 3.09 -8.23
C PHE A 111 -9.34 2.20 -9.11
N ARG A 112 -8.24 2.77 -9.59
CA ARG A 112 -7.16 2.06 -10.28
C ARG A 112 -5.85 2.27 -9.54
N LEU A 113 -4.97 1.27 -9.59
CA LEU A 113 -3.60 1.44 -9.09
C LEU A 113 -2.76 2.23 -10.09
N GLY A 114 -1.98 3.15 -9.57
CA GLY A 114 -0.94 3.88 -10.30
C GLY A 114 0.42 3.58 -9.70
N ASP A 115 1.41 3.30 -10.55
CA ASP A 115 2.78 3.09 -10.13
C ASP A 115 3.48 4.43 -9.91
N ILE A 116 3.96 4.67 -8.67
CA ILE A 116 4.62 5.93 -8.30
C ILE A 116 5.92 6.16 -9.06
N PHE A 117 6.67 5.12 -9.39
CA PHE A 117 7.93 5.25 -10.13
C PHE A 117 7.66 5.67 -11.57
N HIS A 118 6.60 5.14 -12.17
CA HIS A 118 6.18 5.55 -13.51
C HIS A 118 5.74 7.03 -13.52
N MET A 119 4.97 7.44 -12.53
CA MET A 119 4.51 8.82 -12.41
C MET A 119 5.69 9.79 -12.17
N LEU A 120 6.62 9.44 -11.27
CA LEU A 120 7.82 10.26 -11.00
C LEU A 120 8.72 10.38 -12.22
N ASN A 121 8.91 9.29 -12.97
CA ASN A 121 9.66 9.32 -14.22
C ASN A 121 9.01 10.27 -15.22
N ALA A 122 7.70 10.24 -15.36
CA ALA A 122 6.97 11.16 -16.24
C ALA A 122 7.08 12.61 -15.77
N HIS A 123 6.99 12.86 -14.46
CA HIS A 123 7.11 14.20 -13.87
C HIS A 123 8.49 14.82 -14.12
N HIS A 124 9.55 14.03 -13.98
CA HIS A 124 10.93 14.49 -14.20
C HIS A 124 11.38 14.42 -15.67
N GLY A 125 10.50 14.09 -16.60
CA GLY A 125 10.83 13.93 -18.02
C GLY A 125 11.84 12.82 -18.28
N VAL A 126 11.81 11.78 -17.47
CA VAL A 126 12.78 10.68 -17.46
C VAL A 126 12.23 9.51 -18.26
N SER A 127 13.00 9.02 -19.24
CA SER A 127 12.71 7.78 -19.97
C SER A 127 13.87 6.81 -19.86
N GLY A 128 13.56 5.50 -19.82
CA GLY A 128 14.56 4.43 -19.78
C GLY A 128 15.29 4.28 -18.45
N ASP A 129 16.59 4.11 -18.47
CA ASP A 129 17.44 3.71 -17.33
C ASP A 129 17.44 4.64 -16.10
N ARG A 130 16.79 5.82 -16.21
CA ARG A 130 16.64 6.72 -15.06
C ARG A 130 15.57 6.29 -14.05
N PHE A 131 14.86 5.19 -14.30
CA PHE A 131 13.98 4.55 -13.33
C PHE A 131 14.68 4.25 -11.99
N VAL A 132 15.95 3.83 -12.06
CA VAL A 132 16.78 3.61 -10.86
C VAL A 132 16.96 4.90 -10.04
N THR A 133 17.09 6.05 -10.71
CA THR A 133 17.27 7.35 -10.05
C THR A 133 16.02 7.77 -9.27
N ALA A 134 14.82 7.58 -9.83
CA ALA A 134 13.57 7.88 -9.13
C ALA A 134 13.40 6.98 -7.89
N LYS A 135 13.65 5.69 -8.02
CA LYS A 135 13.64 4.74 -6.90
C LYS A 135 14.64 5.14 -5.81
N THR A 136 15.85 5.54 -6.20
CA THR A 136 16.88 6.00 -5.26
C THR A 136 16.44 7.27 -4.54
N GLN A 137 15.79 8.22 -5.22
CA GLN A 137 15.28 9.44 -4.59
C GLN A 137 14.19 9.14 -3.57
N ILE A 138 13.29 8.18 -3.84
CA ILE A 138 12.26 7.75 -2.88
C ILE A 138 12.93 7.09 -1.68
N ILE A 139 13.84 6.14 -1.87
CA ILE A 139 14.57 5.50 -0.77
C ILE A 139 15.32 6.53 0.07
N MET A 140 15.93 7.55 -0.55
CA MET A 140 16.59 8.64 0.18
C MET A 140 15.59 9.50 0.95
N ALA A 141 14.42 9.80 0.37
CA ALA A 141 13.35 10.53 1.03
C ALA A 141 12.79 9.74 2.22
N GLU A 142 12.54 8.44 2.06
CA GLU A 142 12.15 7.53 3.14
C GLU A 142 13.19 7.52 4.25
N THR A 143 14.48 7.38 3.92
CA THR A 143 15.59 7.42 4.90
C THR A 143 15.68 8.77 5.63
N LEU A 144 15.33 9.87 4.98
CA LEU A 144 15.28 11.19 5.62
C LEU A 144 14.06 11.35 6.52
N LEU A 145 12.93 10.74 6.13
CA LEU A 145 11.68 10.76 6.89
C LEU A 145 11.69 9.80 8.08
N ASP A 146 12.43 8.70 8.02
CA ASP A 146 12.70 7.81 9.18
C ASP A 146 13.35 8.55 10.36
N LYS A 147 14.00 9.67 10.10
CA LYS A 147 14.55 10.54 11.17
C LYS A 147 13.49 11.40 11.84
N VAL A 148 12.31 11.52 11.25
CA VAL A 148 11.15 12.16 11.88
C VAL A 148 10.35 11.05 12.57
N GLN A 149 10.72 10.71 13.81
CA GLN A 149 9.98 9.78 14.63
C GLN A 149 8.51 10.23 14.71
N ILE A 150 7.63 9.52 14.03
CA ILE A 150 6.19 9.63 14.26
C ILE A 150 5.88 8.60 15.33
N PRO A 151 5.61 9.04 16.59
CA PRO A 151 5.26 8.11 17.64
C PRO A 151 3.95 7.42 17.28
N LEU A 152 3.86 6.10 17.42
CA LEU A 152 2.66 5.26 17.35
C LEU A 152 2.43 4.44 16.07
N MET A 153 3.23 4.57 15.02
CA MET A 153 3.08 3.69 13.85
C MET A 153 4.36 2.85 13.67
N GLN A 154 4.19 1.57 13.41
CA GLN A 154 5.31 0.64 13.19
C GLN A 154 5.61 0.54 11.69
N PRO A 155 6.89 0.49 11.28
CA PRO A 155 7.28 0.11 9.91
C PRO A 155 6.69 -1.26 9.54
N HIS A 156 6.50 -1.50 8.25
CA HIS A 156 5.86 -2.70 7.73
C HIS A 156 4.44 -2.93 8.29
N ARG A 157 3.69 -1.84 8.31
CA ARG A 157 2.25 -1.81 8.50
C ARG A 157 1.67 -0.96 7.38
N ALA A 158 0.76 -1.50 6.60
CA ALA A 158 0.28 -0.91 5.35
C ALA A 158 -0.15 0.57 5.48
N GLY A 159 -0.81 0.96 6.57
CA GLY A 159 -1.17 2.37 6.81
C GLY A 159 0.04 3.28 7.05
N TYR A 160 1.07 2.80 7.76
CA TYR A 160 2.31 3.54 7.96
C TYR A 160 3.07 3.69 6.65
N ASP A 161 3.21 2.60 5.90
CA ASP A 161 3.98 2.58 4.66
C ASP A 161 3.27 3.42 3.59
N ALA A 162 1.95 3.37 3.46
CA ALA A 162 1.17 4.27 2.60
C ALA A 162 1.42 5.77 2.93
N MET A 163 1.48 6.12 4.22
CA MET A 163 1.80 7.49 4.64
C MET A 163 3.24 7.87 4.29
N MET A 164 4.21 6.97 4.49
CA MET A 164 5.62 7.22 4.20
C MET A 164 5.86 7.36 2.70
N ILE A 165 5.26 6.50 1.88
CA ILE A 165 5.28 6.58 0.42
C ILE A 165 4.70 7.93 -0.03
N LYS A 166 3.58 8.35 0.53
CA LYS A 166 2.98 9.66 0.22
C LYS A 166 3.92 10.80 0.53
N LYS A 167 4.54 10.83 1.70
CA LYS A 167 5.51 11.87 2.08
C LYS A 167 6.73 11.88 1.15
N ALA A 168 7.28 10.69 0.85
CA ALA A 168 8.39 10.54 -0.08
C ALA A 168 8.03 11.07 -1.47
N LEU A 169 6.82 10.76 -1.95
CA LEU A 169 6.29 11.24 -3.22
C LEU A 169 6.21 12.77 -3.26
N TYR A 170 5.65 13.40 -2.24
CA TYR A 170 5.56 14.86 -2.16
C TYR A 170 6.93 15.53 -2.12
N SER A 171 7.88 14.96 -1.38
CA SER A 171 9.26 15.43 -1.35
C SER A 171 9.92 15.35 -2.73
N ALA A 172 9.73 14.23 -3.45
CA ALA A 172 10.33 13.99 -4.75
C ALA A 172 9.82 14.95 -5.85
N ILE A 173 8.59 15.42 -5.73
CA ILE A 173 8.00 16.40 -6.69
C ILE A 173 8.13 17.86 -6.24
N GLY A 174 8.83 18.13 -5.14
CA GLY A 174 9.13 19.49 -4.67
C GLY A 174 7.94 20.21 -4.04
N TYR A 175 7.06 19.49 -3.37
CA TYR A 175 5.81 20.01 -2.77
C TYR A 175 5.93 20.32 -1.26
N TYR A 176 7.13 20.66 -0.78
CA TYR A 176 7.38 21.18 0.57
C TYR A 176 7.90 22.60 0.53
#